data_bf957561c1871fef896781f87aa13b51
#
_entry.id   bf957561c1871fef896781f87aa13b51
#
_cell.length_a   1.000
_cell.length_b   1.000
_cell.length_c   1.000
_cell.angle_alpha   90.00
_cell.angle_beta   90.00
_cell.angle_gamma   90.00
#
_symmetry.space_group_name_H-M   'P 1'
#
loop_
_entity.id
_entity.type
_entity.pdbx_description
1 polymer ?
#
loop_
_entity_poly.entity_id
_entity_poly.type
_entity_poly.pdbx_seq_one_letter_code
_entity_poly.pdbx_strand_id
1 'polypeptide(L)'
;MNKNVKRDTTDKFAVVDTETNWNDEVMSIGVVVSDSETWEKIDSVYYIIDPEYKAGGMYASELRPDEDGVRVTGRQEALQEIKQWLDTYHVRKLFAYNASFDKRHLPEYAGYQWYDIMRLAAYRQYNSAIPDSADCYRTGRLKYGYGVESILKMLSKDKRYSETHNALLDAVDELQIMQLLGHGLSVYEAASI
;
A
#
# COMPACT_ATOMS: atom_id res chain seq x y z
N MET A 1 17.23 -26.23 28.98
CA MET A 1 17.19 -24.77 28.72
C MET A 1 15.99 -24.50 27.85
N ASN A 2 14.85 -24.09 28.45
CA ASN A 2 13.67 -23.69 27.72
C ASN A 2 13.93 -22.30 27.14
N LYS A 3 14.11 -22.22 25.83
CA LYS A 3 14.00 -20.95 25.11
C LYS A 3 12.52 -20.56 25.14
N ASN A 4 12.17 -19.61 26.01
CA ASN A 4 10.93 -18.88 25.92
C ASN A 4 10.89 -18.18 24.55
N VAL A 5 10.28 -18.82 23.56
CA VAL A 5 9.84 -18.13 22.34
C VAL A 5 8.76 -17.18 22.82
N LYS A 6 9.09 -15.91 23.00
CA LYS A 6 8.08 -14.85 23.10
C LYS A 6 7.18 -15.02 21.88
N ARG A 7 5.93 -15.40 22.08
CA ARG A 7 4.93 -15.30 21.02
C ARG A 7 4.88 -13.82 20.66
N ASP A 8 5.22 -13.52 19.42
CA ASP A 8 5.01 -12.22 18.83
C ASP A 8 3.48 -11.99 18.84
N THR A 9 3.03 -11.15 19.76
CA THR A 9 1.60 -10.86 20.02
C THR A 9 1.18 -9.54 19.40
N THR A 10 2.07 -8.88 18.65
CA THR A 10 1.75 -7.61 18.00
C THR A 10 0.82 -7.85 16.81
N ASP A 11 -0.17 -6.99 16.67
CA ASP A 11 -1.05 -7.01 15.50
C ASP A 11 -0.23 -6.63 14.26
N LYS A 12 -0.48 -7.33 13.15
CA LYS A 12 0.14 -7.05 11.86
C LYS A 12 -0.92 -6.55 10.88
N PHE A 13 -0.49 -5.69 9.99
CA PHE A 13 -1.30 -5.19 8.89
C PHE A 13 -0.53 -5.28 7.58
N ALA A 14 -1.20 -5.13 6.46
CA ALA A 14 -0.53 -5.07 5.19
C ALA A 14 -0.90 -3.79 4.42
N VAL A 15 0.06 -3.30 3.64
CA VAL A 15 -0.15 -2.28 2.62
C VAL A 15 -0.11 -2.98 1.27
N VAL A 16 -1.06 -2.68 0.41
CA VAL A 16 -1.21 -3.29 -0.91
C VAL A 16 -1.39 -2.22 -1.97
N ASP A 17 -0.66 -2.37 -3.08
CA ASP A 17 -0.85 -1.56 -4.27
C ASP A 17 -1.01 -2.45 -5.49
N THR A 18 -1.74 -1.97 -6.50
CA THR A 18 -2.01 -2.68 -7.75
C THR A 18 -1.79 -1.79 -8.95
N GLU A 19 -1.08 -2.32 -9.96
CA GLU A 19 -0.99 -1.69 -11.27
C GLU A 19 -1.95 -2.37 -12.26
N THR A 20 -2.55 -1.59 -13.15
CA THR A 20 -3.49 -2.08 -14.14
C THR A 20 -3.00 -1.89 -15.57
N ASN A 21 -3.43 -2.79 -16.45
CA ASN A 21 -3.20 -2.70 -17.88
C ASN A 21 -4.21 -1.74 -18.56
N TRP A 22 -4.10 -1.59 -19.88
CA TRP A 22 -5.00 -0.73 -20.66
C TRP A 22 -6.47 -1.18 -20.66
N ASN A 23 -6.75 -2.40 -20.23
CA ASN A 23 -8.11 -2.95 -20.13
C ASN A 23 -8.70 -2.80 -18.72
N ASP A 24 -8.06 -2.07 -17.79
CA ASP A 24 -8.45 -1.95 -16.38
C ASP A 24 -8.35 -3.30 -15.63
N GLU A 25 -7.47 -4.22 -16.08
CA GLU A 25 -7.21 -5.50 -15.43
C GLU A 25 -5.90 -5.39 -14.63
N VAL A 26 -5.85 -6.04 -13.45
CA VAL A 26 -4.64 -6.05 -12.62
C VAL A 26 -3.51 -6.75 -13.35
N MET A 27 -2.40 -6.04 -13.56
CA MET A 27 -1.18 -6.56 -14.16
C MET A 27 -0.07 -6.83 -13.16
N SER A 28 -0.12 -6.21 -11.97
CA SER A 28 0.77 -6.56 -10.85
C SER A 28 0.16 -6.24 -9.50
N ILE A 29 0.64 -6.92 -8.47
CA ILE A 29 0.21 -6.76 -7.07
C ILE A 29 1.47 -6.74 -6.20
N GLY A 30 1.65 -5.66 -5.45
CA GLY A 30 2.67 -5.52 -4.42
C GLY A 30 2.03 -5.55 -3.03
N VAL A 31 2.59 -6.31 -2.10
CA VAL A 31 2.09 -6.36 -0.72
C VAL A 31 3.24 -6.32 0.27
N VAL A 32 3.10 -5.47 1.27
CA VAL A 32 4.06 -5.32 2.37
C VAL A 32 3.35 -5.61 3.68
N VAL A 33 3.90 -6.50 4.51
CA VAL A 33 3.44 -6.72 5.90
C VAL A 33 4.28 -5.90 6.85
N SER A 34 3.63 -5.23 7.78
CA SER A 34 4.25 -4.40 8.79
C SER A 34 3.74 -4.72 10.19
N ASP A 35 4.59 -4.49 11.18
CA ASP A 35 4.24 -4.54 12.60
C ASP A 35 3.50 -3.27 13.03
N SER A 36 2.41 -3.41 13.79
CA SER A 36 1.56 -2.29 14.18
C SER A 36 2.12 -1.41 15.29
N GLU A 37 3.13 -1.88 16.02
CA GLU A 37 3.77 -1.13 17.11
C GLU A 37 5.04 -0.43 16.63
N THR A 38 5.90 -1.18 15.90
CA THR A 38 7.19 -0.65 15.42
C THR A 38 7.10 0.04 14.08
N TRP A 39 6.06 -0.27 13.30
CA TRP A 39 5.89 0.18 11.90
C TRP A 39 6.98 -0.33 10.95
N GLU A 40 7.81 -1.26 11.40
CA GLU A 40 8.85 -1.86 10.57
C GLU A 40 8.23 -2.83 9.56
N LYS A 41 8.75 -2.80 8.34
CA LYS A 41 8.45 -3.81 7.34
C LYS A 41 8.97 -5.16 7.80
N ILE A 42 8.09 -6.16 7.88
CA ILE A 42 8.44 -7.54 8.25
C ILE A 42 8.80 -8.34 7.02
N ASP A 43 7.95 -8.27 5.99
CA ASP A 43 8.09 -9.07 4.77
C ASP A 43 7.34 -8.41 3.61
N SER A 44 7.59 -8.87 2.38
CA SER A 44 6.88 -8.35 1.20
C SER A 44 6.87 -9.38 0.07
N VAL A 45 5.87 -9.28 -0.79
CA VAL A 45 5.71 -10.12 -1.99
C VAL A 45 5.33 -9.27 -3.20
N TYR A 46 5.78 -9.70 -4.38
CA TYR A 46 5.46 -9.06 -5.63
C TYR A 46 5.04 -10.08 -6.69
N TYR A 47 3.86 -9.86 -7.25
CA TYR A 47 3.29 -10.71 -8.28
C TYR A 47 3.03 -9.92 -9.56
N ILE A 48 3.42 -10.48 -10.68
CA ILE A 48 3.02 -10.04 -12.02
C ILE A 48 2.02 -11.04 -12.57
N ILE A 49 0.89 -10.55 -13.05
CA ILE A 49 -0.25 -11.36 -13.44
C ILE A 49 -0.18 -11.68 -14.95
N ASP A 50 0.01 -12.94 -15.27
CA ASP A 50 0.04 -13.45 -16.65
C ASP A 50 -1.33 -14.09 -17.00
N PRO A 51 -1.94 -13.75 -18.12
CA PRO A 51 -1.41 -12.99 -19.27
C PRO A 51 -1.65 -11.48 -19.23
N GLU A 52 -2.31 -10.94 -18.20
CA GLU A 52 -2.81 -9.56 -18.13
C GLU A 52 -1.71 -8.52 -18.33
N TYR A 53 -0.49 -8.74 -17.79
CA TYR A 53 0.63 -7.81 -17.95
C TYR A 53 1.09 -7.66 -19.41
N LYS A 54 0.86 -8.69 -20.25
CA LYS A 54 1.25 -8.68 -21.67
C LYS A 54 0.38 -7.76 -22.53
N ALA A 55 -0.80 -7.38 -22.02
CA ALA A 55 -1.64 -6.39 -22.69
C ALA A 55 -1.04 -4.97 -22.62
N GLY A 56 0.02 -4.78 -21.82
CA GLY A 56 0.66 -3.48 -21.61
C GLY A 56 -0.20 -2.54 -20.77
N GLY A 57 0.42 -1.50 -20.24
CA GLY A 57 -0.21 -0.50 -19.37
C GLY A 57 0.66 0.74 -19.31
N MET A 58 0.18 1.78 -18.65
CA MET A 58 0.93 3.04 -18.48
C MET A 58 2.31 2.78 -17.85
N TYR A 59 2.37 1.87 -16.89
CA TYR A 59 3.57 1.56 -16.11
C TYR A 59 4.11 0.13 -16.38
N ALA A 60 3.74 -0.48 -17.51
CA ALA A 60 4.19 -1.84 -17.84
C ALA A 60 5.72 -1.99 -17.95
N SER A 61 6.46 -0.90 -18.24
CA SER A 61 7.93 -0.89 -18.24
C SER A 61 8.56 -1.08 -16.86
N GLU A 62 7.81 -0.82 -15.78
CA GLU A 62 8.30 -0.89 -14.41
C GLU A 62 8.07 -2.24 -13.74
N LEU A 63 7.43 -3.20 -14.42
CA LEU A 63 7.06 -4.51 -13.84
C LEU A 63 8.26 -5.41 -13.54
N ARG A 64 9.30 -5.40 -14.38
CA ARG A 64 10.56 -6.14 -14.23
C ARG A 64 10.38 -7.65 -13.96
N PRO A 65 9.72 -8.41 -14.86
CA PRO A 65 9.35 -9.80 -14.62
C PRO A 65 10.54 -10.76 -14.43
N ASP A 66 11.75 -10.37 -14.84
CA ASP A 66 12.97 -11.18 -14.77
C ASP A 66 13.81 -10.89 -13.50
N GLU A 67 13.36 -10.02 -12.59
CA GLU A 67 14.07 -9.73 -11.34
C GLU A 67 13.88 -10.82 -10.30
N ASP A 68 14.90 -11.07 -9.50
CA ASP A 68 14.85 -12.02 -8.39
C ASP A 68 13.77 -11.59 -7.37
N GLY A 69 12.97 -12.57 -6.94
CA GLY A 69 11.87 -12.34 -5.99
C GLY A 69 10.55 -11.93 -6.63
N VAL A 70 10.54 -11.69 -7.94
CA VAL A 70 9.30 -11.45 -8.69
C VAL A 70 8.66 -12.79 -9.08
N ARG A 71 7.35 -12.90 -8.83
CA ARG A 71 6.60 -14.09 -9.20
C ARG A 71 5.62 -13.78 -10.34
N VAL A 72 5.83 -14.42 -11.49
CA VAL A 72 4.94 -14.29 -12.65
C VAL A 72 4.03 -15.50 -12.69
N THR A 73 2.72 -15.29 -12.53
CA THR A 73 1.73 -16.38 -12.52
C THR A 73 0.32 -15.85 -12.84
N GLY A 74 -0.64 -16.78 -13.01
CA GLY A 74 -2.03 -16.40 -13.25
C GLY A 74 -2.69 -15.75 -12.01
N ARG A 75 -3.69 -14.89 -12.26
CA ARG A 75 -4.39 -14.12 -11.22
C ARG A 75 -4.89 -14.99 -10.05
N GLN A 76 -5.54 -16.11 -10.35
CA GLN A 76 -6.12 -16.96 -9.31
C GLN A 76 -5.04 -17.54 -8.39
N GLU A 77 -3.93 -18.00 -8.93
CA GLU A 77 -2.81 -18.54 -8.18
C GLU A 77 -2.15 -17.44 -7.33
N ALA A 78 -1.86 -16.28 -7.92
CA ALA A 78 -1.30 -15.13 -7.21
C ALA A 78 -2.14 -14.76 -5.99
N LEU A 79 -3.45 -14.58 -6.17
CA LEU A 79 -4.36 -14.18 -5.09
C LEU A 79 -4.46 -15.25 -3.99
N GLN A 80 -4.44 -16.52 -4.36
CA GLN A 80 -4.45 -17.62 -3.39
C GLN A 80 -3.15 -17.65 -2.57
N GLU A 81 -2.00 -17.51 -3.21
CA GLU A 81 -0.70 -17.50 -2.55
C GLU A 81 -0.54 -16.28 -1.63
N ILE A 82 -0.90 -15.08 -2.10
CA ILE A 82 -0.90 -13.87 -1.28
C ILE A 82 -1.80 -14.05 -0.06
N LYS A 83 -3.01 -14.60 -0.24
CA LYS A 83 -3.92 -14.85 0.88
C LYS A 83 -3.32 -15.81 1.91
N GLN A 84 -2.75 -16.94 1.47
CA GLN A 84 -2.09 -17.89 2.36
C GLN A 84 -0.91 -17.24 3.11
N TRP A 85 -0.12 -16.42 2.41
CA TRP A 85 0.99 -15.68 3.00
C TRP A 85 0.51 -14.66 4.04
N LEU A 86 -0.53 -13.87 3.76
CA LEU A 86 -1.15 -12.95 4.72
C LEU A 86 -1.71 -13.68 5.95
N ASP A 87 -2.27 -14.89 5.77
CA ASP A 87 -2.78 -15.72 6.86
C ASP A 87 -1.65 -16.22 7.79
N THR A 88 -0.41 -16.41 7.29
CA THR A 88 0.75 -16.77 8.14
C THR A 88 1.11 -15.66 9.12
N TYR A 89 0.84 -14.40 8.74
CA TYR A 89 1.05 -13.21 9.58
C TYR A 89 -0.19 -12.80 10.36
N HIS A 90 -1.31 -13.53 10.23
CA HIS A 90 -2.60 -13.20 10.84
C HIS A 90 -3.14 -11.82 10.46
N VAL A 91 -2.79 -11.32 9.29
CA VAL A 91 -3.26 -10.02 8.78
C VAL A 91 -4.77 -10.04 8.57
N ARG A 92 -5.43 -8.97 9.02
CA ARG A 92 -6.87 -8.74 8.84
C ARG A 92 -7.19 -7.35 8.28
N LYS A 93 -6.21 -6.44 8.32
CA LYS A 93 -6.33 -5.05 7.89
C LYS A 93 -5.44 -4.81 6.66
N LEU A 94 -6.04 -4.32 5.59
CA LEU A 94 -5.35 -3.90 4.38
C LEU A 94 -5.45 -2.38 4.23
N PHE A 95 -4.34 -1.79 3.90
CA PHE A 95 -4.19 -0.36 3.64
C PHE A 95 -3.75 -0.15 2.20
N ALA A 96 -4.21 0.92 1.57
CA ALA A 96 -3.76 1.35 0.25
C ALA A 96 -3.95 2.86 0.11
N TYR A 97 -3.21 3.49 -0.77
CA TYR A 97 -3.40 4.89 -1.10
C TYR A 97 -4.48 5.02 -2.17
N ASN A 98 -5.58 5.75 -1.87
CA ASN A 98 -6.80 5.71 -2.69
C ASN A 98 -7.41 4.29 -2.74
N ALA A 99 -7.48 3.64 -1.60
CA ALA A 99 -7.80 2.22 -1.43
C ALA A 99 -9.10 1.73 -2.10
N SER A 100 -9.99 2.64 -2.50
CA SER A 100 -11.17 2.28 -3.28
C SER A 100 -10.82 1.72 -4.65
N PHE A 101 -9.66 2.10 -5.21
CA PHE A 101 -9.14 1.56 -6.46
C PHE A 101 -8.72 0.10 -6.27
N ASP A 102 -7.84 -0.17 -5.34
CA ASP A 102 -7.30 -1.51 -5.09
C ASP A 102 -8.38 -2.49 -4.62
N LYS A 103 -9.24 -2.05 -3.71
CA LYS A 103 -10.38 -2.84 -3.24
C LYS A 103 -11.31 -3.26 -4.39
N ARG A 104 -11.54 -2.37 -5.36
CA ARG A 104 -12.35 -2.69 -6.56
C ARG A 104 -11.67 -3.73 -7.44
N HIS A 105 -10.34 -3.67 -7.56
CA HIS A 105 -9.56 -4.57 -8.39
C HIS A 105 -9.21 -5.90 -7.71
N LEU A 106 -9.40 -5.99 -6.38
CA LEU A 106 -9.17 -7.18 -5.56
C LEU A 106 -10.44 -7.60 -4.80
N PRO A 107 -11.57 -7.85 -5.49
CA PRO A 107 -12.83 -8.23 -4.85
C PRO A 107 -12.73 -9.53 -4.05
N GLU A 108 -11.74 -10.39 -4.37
CA GLU A 108 -11.44 -11.63 -3.64
C GLU A 108 -11.00 -11.35 -2.18
N TYR A 109 -10.55 -10.13 -1.90
CA TYR A 109 -10.12 -9.67 -0.56
C TYR A 109 -11.20 -8.86 0.17
N ALA A 110 -12.46 -8.96 -0.26
CA ALA A 110 -13.58 -8.27 0.41
C ALA A 110 -13.78 -8.68 1.88
N GLY A 111 -13.22 -9.82 2.30
CA GLY A 111 -13.25 -10.27 3.71
C GLY A 111 -12.27 -9.56 4.64
N TYR A 112 -11.34 -8.78 4.11
CA TYR A 112 -10.43 -7.96 4.89
C TYR A 112 -11.06 -6.60 5.23
N GLN A 113 -10.56 -5.97 6.30
CA GLN A 113 -10.88 -4.58 6.62
C GLN A 113 -9.97 -3.67 5.80
N TRP A 114 -10.56 -2.77 5.00
CA TRP A 114 -9.82 -1.86 4.13
C TRP A 114 -9.80 -0.44 4.67
N TYR A 115 -8.63 0.20 4.56
CA TYR A 115 -8.39 1.56 5.02
C TYR A 115 -7.66 2.38 3.96
N ASP A 116 -8.08 3.62 3.77
CA ASP A 116 -7.54 4.52 2.76
C ASP A 116 -6.52 5.49 3.39
N ILE A 117 -5.23 5.29 3.09
CA ILE A 117 -4.12 6.11 3.58
C ILE A 117 -4.30 7.58 3.16
N MET A 118 -4.81 7.82 1.96
CA MET A 118 -5.03 9.18 1.45
C MET A 118 -5.99 9.98 2.33
N ARG A 119 -6.93 9.33 3.03
CA ARG A 119 -7.88 10.01 3.94
C ARG A 119 -7.21 10.62 5.19
N LEU A 120 -5.98 10.23 5.50
CA LEU A 120 -5.16 10.90 6.51
C LEU A 120 -4.10 11.78 5.84
N ALA A 121 -3.37 11.24 4.87
CA ALA A 121 -2.23 11.91 4.25
C ALA A 121 -2.61 13.23 3.55
N ALA A 122 -3.78 13.29 2.93
CA ALA A 122 -4.25 14.45 2.18
C ALA A 122 -5.03 15.48 3.05
N TYR A 123 -5.19 15.23 4.35
CA TYR A 123 -6.02 16.08 5.20
C TYR A 123 -5.20 16.78 6.28
N ARG A 124 -5.34 18.10 6.38
CA ARG A 124 -4.59 18.99 7.29
C ARG A 124 -4.69 18.58 8.77
N GLN A 125 -5.84 18.06 9.20
CA GLN A 125 -6.04 17.62 10.57
C GLN A 125 -5.22 16.38 10.97
N TYR A 126 -4.73 15.62 9.97
CA TYR A 126 -3.89 14.42 10.19
C TYR A 126 -2.47 14.58 9.68
N ASN A 127 -2.25 15.47 8.71
CA ASN A 127 -0.92 15.71 8.13
C ASN A 127 -0.47 17.14 8.44
N SER A 128 0.33 17.28 9.49
CA SER A 128 0.89 18.57 9.93
C SER A 128 1.94 19.15 8.99
N ALA A 129 2.43 18.37 8.02
CA ALA A 129 3.34 18.86 6.99
C ALA A 129 2.64 19.68 5.91
N ILE A 130 1.31 19.63 5.82
CA ILE A 130 0.52 20.46 4.89
C ILE A 130 0.65 21.94 5.31
N PRO A 131 1.26 22.80 4.47
CA PRO A 131 1.46 24.21 4.81
C PRO A 131 0.13 24.97 5.00
N ASP A 132 0.12 25.98 5.87
CA ASP A 132 -1.06 26.83 6.05
C ASP A 132 -1.48 27.54 4.76
N SER A 133 -0.54 27.82 3.86
CA SER A 133 -0.78 28.41 2.55
C SER A 133 -1.34 27.44 1.51
N ALA A 134 -1.41 26.13 1.80
CA ALA A 134 -1.93 25.15 0.87
C ALA A 134 -3.42 25.35 0.61
N ASP A 135 -3.82 25.24 -0.67
CA ASP A 135 -5.22 25.34 -1.05
C ASP A 135 -5.98 24.05 -0.68
N CYS A 136 -6.86 24.17 0.30
CA CYS A 136 -7.66 23.07 0.82
C CYS A 136 -9.15 23.32 0.66
N TYR A 137 -9.93 22.26 0.59
CA TYR A 137 -11.36 22.30 0.79
C TYR A 137 -11.69 22.64 2.25
N ARG A 138 -12.95 23.04 2.52
CA ARG A 138 -13.44 23.30 3.88
C ARG A 138 -13.27 22.11 4.84
N THR A 139 -13.17 20.90 4.31
CA THR A 139 -12.91 19.68 5.06
C THR A 139 -11.46 19.51 5.52
N GLY A 140 -10.56 20.40 5.09
CA GLY A 140 -9.11 20.28 5.33
C GLY A 140 -8.36 19.45 4.29
N ARG A 141 -9.07 18.83 3.32
CA ARG A 141 -8.44 18.05 2.26
C ARG A 141 -7.73 18.97 1.26
N LEU A 142 -6.51 18.60 0.87
CA LEU A 142 -5.80 19.24 -0.24
C LEU A 142 -6.64 19.20 -1.53
N LYS A 143 -6.66 20.32 -2.26
CA LYS A 143 -7.26 20.35 -3.60
C LYS A 143 -6.34 19.78 -4.66
N TYR A 144 -5.03 19.92 -4.49
CA TYR A 144 -3.99 19.50 -5.44
C TYR A 144 -2.80 18.91 -4.67
N GLY A 145 -1.95 18.14 -5.36
CA GLY A 145 -0.72 17.61 -4.81
C GLY A 145 -0.95 16.62 -3.65
N TYR A 146 -1.98 15.79 -3.77
CA TYR A 146 -2.32 14.76 -2.78
C TYR A 146 -1.99 13.33 -3.26
N GLY A 147 -1.31 13.14 -4.39
CA GLY A 147 -0.77 11.84 -4.80
C GLY A 147 0.45 11.45 -3.96
N VAL A 148 0.80 10.16 -4.00
CA VAL A 148 1.88 9.54 -3.21
C VAL A 148 3.18 10.36 -3.32
N GLU A 149 3.65 10.64 -4.54
CA GLU A 149 4.87 11.42 -4.76
C GLU A 149 4.86 12.78 -4.07
N SER A 150 3.77 13.53 -4.21
CA SER A 150 3.65 14.86 -3.62
C SER A 150 3.61 14.82 -2.09
N ILE A 151 2.93 13.85 -1.53
CA ILE A 151 2.83 13.63 -0.08
C ILE A 151 4.16 13.18 0.50
N LEU A 152 4.85 12.23 -0.15
CA LEU A 152 6.19 11.81 0.30
C LEU A 152 7.21 12.95 0.25
N LYS A 153 7.24 13.75 -0.83
CA LYS A 153 8.07 14.96 -0.88
C LYS A 153 7.79 15.92 0.27
N MET A 154 6.53 16.07 0.64
CA MET A 154 6.10 16.95 1.72
C MET A 154 6.52 16.42 3.10
N LEU A 155 6.29 15.14 3.36
CA LEU A 155 6.57 14.50 4.65
C LEU A 155 8.07 14.28 4.89
N SER A 156 8.78 13.73 3.90
CA SER A 156 10.21 13.42 3.98
C SER A 156 11.11 14.65 3.79
N LYS A 157 10.57 15.73 3.20
CA LYS A 157 11.31 16.92 2.74
C LYS A 157 12.34 16.61 1.64
N ASP A 158 12.31 15.43 1.03
CA ASP A 158 13.13 15.08 -0.12
C ASP A 158 12.41 15.49 -1.42
N LYS A 159 12.84 16.64 -1.95
CA LYS A 159 12.28 17.18 -3.20
C LYS A 159 12.68 16.39 -4.45
N ARG A 160 13.64 15.47 -4.34
CA ARG A 160 14.15 14.67 -5.47
C ARG A 160 13.45 13.33 -5.60
N TYR A 161 12.67 12.93 -4.58
CA TYR A 161 11.90 11.71 -4.65
C TYR A 161 11.04 11.68 -5.93
N SER A 162 10.93 10.53 -6.55
CA SER A 162 10.03 10.29 -7.68
C SER A 162 9.42 8.90 -7.50
N GLU A 163 8.13 8.82 -7.64
CA GLU A 163 7.37 7.57 -7.60
C GLU A 163 7.79 6.67 -8.76
N THR A 164 7.91 5.37 -8.50
CA THR A 164 8.42 4.41 -9.50
C THR A 164 7.30 3.80 -10.34
N HIS A 165 6.08 3.78 -9.82
CA HIS A 165 4.92 3.09 -10.41
C HIS A 165 5.16 1.59 -10.61
N ASN A 166 5.67 0.98 -9.54
CA ASN A 166 5.82 -0.46 -9.40
C ASN A 166 5.09 -0.88 -8.13
N ALA A 167 4.09 -1.75 -8.23
CA ALA A 167 3.18 -2.04 -7.14
C ALA A 167 3.87 -2.42 -5.81
N LEU A 168 5.02 -3.12 -5.85
CA LEU A 168 5.74 -3.41 -4.60
C LEU A 168 6.43 -2.18 -4.03
N LEU A 169 7.09 -1.38 -4.87
CA LEU A 169 7.78 -0.17 -4.41
C LEU A 169 6.77 0.86 -3.93
N ASP A 170 5.62 0.97 -4.61
CA ASP A 170 4.56 1.91 -4.24
C ASP A 170 3.89 1.47 -2.91
N ALA A 171 3.66 0.18 -2.67
CA ALA A 171 3.22 -0.32 -1.36
C ALA A 171 4.23 -0.01 -0.23
N VAL A 172 5.55 -0.04 -0.52
CA VAL A 172 6.60 0.39 0.43
C VAL A 172 6.53 1.89 0.70
N ASP A 173 6.34 2.70 -0.35
CA ASP A 173 6.22 4.16 -0.25
C ASP A 173 4.97 4.57 0.53
N GLU A 174 3.86 3.87 0.34
CA GLU A 174 2.63 4.06 1.09
C GLU A 174 2.81 3.72 2.59
N LEU A 175 3.53 2.62 2.89
CA LEU A 175 3.91 2.32 4.26
C LEU A 175 4.79 3.43 4.84
N GLN A 176 5.73 3.98 4.07
CA GLN A 176 6.56 5.10 4.49
C GLN A 176 5.72 6.35 4.78
N ILE A 177 4.67 6.63 3.99
CA ILE A 177 3.73 7.71 4.31
C ILE A 177 3.09 7.48 5.68
N MET A 178 2.63 6.26 5.98
CA MET A 178 2.03 5.94 7.27
C MET A 178 3.02 6.14 8.43
N GLN A 179 4.27 5.70 8.26
CA GLN A 179 5.36 5.90 9.22
C GLN A 179 5.63 7.38 9.48
N LEU A 180 5.72 8.19 8.43
CA LEU A 180 6.01 9.62 8.53
C LEU A 180 4.85 10.43 9.09
N LEU A 181 3.61 10.01 8.89
CA LEU A 181 2.43 10.60 9.53
C LEU A 181 2.45 10.36 11.05
N GLY A 182 3.01 9.24 11.51
CA GLY A 182 3.22 8.93 12.92
C GLY A 182 1.94 8.67 13.72
N HIS A 183 0.83 8.33 13.08
CA HIS A 183 -0.43 8.00 13.74
C HIS A 183 -0.48 6.52 14.12
N GLY A 184 -1.05 6.18 15.28
CA GLY A 184 -1.39 4.81 15.60
C GLY A 184 -2.53 4.27 14.70
N LEU A 185 -2.61 2.94 14.52
CA LEU A 185 -3.63 2.31 13.67
C LEU A 185 -5.07 2.70 14.02
N SER A 186 -5.36 3.00 15.28
CA SER A 186 -6.70 3.43 15.71
C SER A 186 -7.18 4.72 15.04
N VAL A 187 -6.26 5.60 14.62
CA VAL A 187 -6.62 6.84 13.90
C VAL A 187 -7.14 6.51 12.50
N TYR A 188 -6.66 5.42 11.90
CA TYR A 188 -7.11 4.97 10.58
C TYR A 188 -8.52 4.37 10.57
N GLU A 189 -9.14 4.12 11.74
CA GLU A 189 -10.56 3.69 11.77
C GLU A 189 -11.48 4.71 11.10
N ALA A 190 -11.12 6.01 11.12
CA ALA A 190 -11.83 7.06 10.39
C ALA A 190 -11.64 6.98 8.87
N ALA A 191 -10.68 6.20 8.40
CA ALA A 191 -10.34 6.02 6.99
C ALA A 191 -10.87 4.69 6.42
N SER A 192 -11.66 3.94 7.18
CA SER A 192 -12.31 2.69 6.74
C SER A 192 -13.19 2.91 5.50
N ILE A 193 -13.19 1.94 4.57
CA ILE A 193 -13.96 1.97 3.32
C ILE A 193 -14.75 0.67 3.11
#